data_0a3aff3cfcfc6404c6982ee5172fe246
#
_entry.id   0a3aff3cfcfc6404c6982ee5172fe246
#
_cell.length_a   1.000
_cell.length_b   1.000
_cell.length_c   1.000
_cell.angle_alpha   90.00
_cell.angle_beta   90.00
_cell.angle_gamma   90.00
#
_symmetry.space_group_name_H-M   'P 1'
#
loop_
_entity.id
_entity.type
_entity.pdbx_description
1 polymer ?
#
loop_
_entity_poly.entity_id
_entity_poly.type
_entity_poly.pdbx_seq_one_letter_code
_entity_poly.pdbx_strand_id
1 'polypeptide(L)'
;ALNDINITAYEGDVIGLVGINGSGKSTLSNIIGGSLSASSGTVERHGDVSVIAIGAGLNGQLTGLENIEFKMLCMGFNRKEIKELTPKIVEFSELGEFIYQPVKKYSSGMRAKLGFSINITVNPDILVIDEALSVGDQTFAQKCLDKIYEFKEQNKTIFFVSHSIGQVKQFCTKIAWIEGGKLKDFGEIDDVLPKYEAFLKDFKKKSKAEQKAFRNELDSSRFVVK
;
A
#
# COMPACT_ATOMS: atom_id res chain seq x y z
N ALA A 1 13.29 -12.28 -4.39
CA ALA A 1 13.19 -11.03 -3.61
C ALA A 1 12.70 -11.31 -2.18
N LEU A 2 11.72 -12.20 -2.03
CA LEU A 2 11.22 -12.65 -0.73
C LEU A 2 11.54 -14.14 -0.57
N ASN A 3 11.74 -14.57 0.67
CA ASN A 3 12.04 -15.96 0.99
C ASN A 3 11.38 -16.32 2.33
N ASP A 4 10.55 -17.35 2.31
CA ASP A 4 9.90 -17.94 3.49
C ASP A 4 9.15 -16.89 4.36
N ILE A 5 8.17 -16.22 3.73
CA ILE A 5 7.27 -15.28 4.39
C ILE A 5 5.99 -16.02 4.77
N ASN A 6 5.75 -16.17 6.07
CA ASN A 6 4.56 -16.79 6.61
C ASN A 6 3.80 -15.77 7.48
N ILE A 7 2.68 -15.24 6.97
CA ILE A 7 1.84 -14.25 7.66
C ILE A 7 0.39 -14.68 7.51
N THR A 8 -0.34 -14.68 8.61
CA THR A 8 -1.79 -14.83 8.61
C THR A 8 -2.41 -13.52 9.12
N ALA A 9 -3.25 -12.91 8.29
CA ALA A 9 -4.04 -11.75 8.66
C ALA A 9 -5.48 -12.18 8.89
N TYR A 10 -6.09 -11.64 9.92
CA TYR A 10 -7.49 -11.85 10.23
C TYR A 10 -8.31 -10.60 9.90
N GLU A 11 -9.61 -10.77 9.75
CA GLU A 11 -10.55 -9.65 9.54
C GLU A 11 -10.38 -8.59 10.64
N GLY A 12 -10.27 -7.33 10.23
CA GLY A 12 -10.03 -6.21 11.14
C GLY A 12 -8.57 -5.94 11.50
N ASP A 13 -7.63 -6.81 11.12
CA ASP A 13 -6.20 -6.54 11.35
C ASP A 13 -5.72 -5.34 10.52
N VAL A 14 -4.99 -4.44 11.17
CA VAL A 14 -4.23 -3.37 10.51
C VAL A 14 -2.74 -3.66 10.67
N ILE A 15 -2.13 -4.23 9.63
CA ILE A 15 -0.76 -4.75 9.68
C ILE A 15 0.21 -3.75 9.05
N GLY A 16 1.10 -3.19 9.86
CA GLY A 16 2.18 -2.34 9.39
C GLY A 16 3.32 -3.17 8.79
N LEU A 17 3.62 -2.98 7.50
CA LEU A 17 4.79 -3.57 6.86
C LEU A 17 5.98 -2.64 7.07
N VAL A 18 6.90 -3.02 7.94
CA VAL A 18 8.08 -2.22 8.28
C VAL A 18 9.38 -2.88 7.83
N GLY A 19 10.42 -2.08 7.64
CA GLY A 19 11.75 -2.53 7.20
C GLY A 19 12.48 -1.43 6.44
N ILE A 20 13.81 -1.52 6.35
CA ILE A 20 14.64 -0.57 5.60
C ILE A 20 14.34 -0.63 4.09
N ASN A 21 14.78 0.40 3.35
CA ASN A 21 14.63 0.42 1.89
C ASN A 21 15.29 -0.81 1.26
N GLY A 22 14.58 -1.43 0.31
CA GLY A 22 15.03 -2.66 -0.34
C GLY A 22 14.73 -3.94 0.47
N SER A 23 14.09 -3.89 1.64
CA SER A 23 13.82 -5.11 2.45
C SER A 23 12.82 -6.08 1.79
N GLY A 24 11.99 -5.62 0.84
CA GLY A 24 10.99 -6.43 0.15
C GLY A 24 9.54 -6.04 0.41
N LYS A 25 9.27 -4.95 1.16
CA LYS A 25 7.91 -4.49 1.48
C LYS A 25 7.01 -4.32 0.26
N SER A 26 7.45 -3.57 -0.74
CA SER A 26 6.67 -3.33 -1.98
C SER A 26 6.47 -4.62 -2.78
N THR A 27 7.43 -5.55 -2.77
CA THR A 27 7.25 -6.88 -3.38
C THR A 27 6.15 -7.65 -2.65
N LEU A 28 6.16 -7.63 -1.31
CA LEU A 28 5.12 -8.28 -0.49
C LEU A 28 3.75 -7.63 -0.71
N SER A 29 3.68 -6.30 -0.73
CA SER A 29 2.45 -5.55 -1.04
C SER A 29 1.87 -5.92 -2.40
N ASN A 30 2.72 -6.03 -3.44
CA ASN A 30 2.30 -6.43 -4.77
C ASN A 30 1.82 -7.88 -4.82
N ILE A 31 2.43 -8.79 -4.03
CA ILE A 31 1.97 -10.17 -3.92
C ILE A 31 0.64 -10.22 -3.17
N ILE A 32 0.48 -9.53 -2.04
CA ILE A 32 -0.79 -9.44 -1.32
C ILE A 32 -1.89 -8.85 -2.22
N GLY A 33 -1.56 -7.78 -2.94
CA GLY A 33 -2.45 -7.11 -3.88
C GLY A 33 -2.78 -7.88 -5.17
N GLY A 34 -2.12 -9.02 -5.41
CA GLY A 34 -2.36 -9.84 -6.60
C GLY A 34 -1.75 -9.31 -7.90
N SER A 35 -1.01 -8.20 -7.87
CA SER A 35 -0.32 -7.65 -9.06
C SER A 35 0.98 -8.39 -9.38
N LEU A 36 1.50 -9.18 -8.46
CA LEU A 36 2.65 -10.05 -8.62
C LEU A 36 2.33 -11.44 -8.07
N SER A 37 2.62 -12.48 -8.84
CA SER A 37 2.50 -13.86 -8.38
C SER A 37 3.72 -14.27 -7.56
N ALA A 38 3.51 -15.05 -6.49
CA ALA A 38 4.59 -15.70 -5.76
C ALA A 38 5.23 -16.78 -6.65
N SER A 39 6.56 -16.90 -6.61
CA SER A 39 7.30 -17.93 -7.37
C SER A 39 7.14 -19.32 -6.75
N SER A 40 6.83 -19.40 -5.45
CA SER A 40 6.58 -20.61 -4.69
C SER A 40 5.72 -20.29 -3.45
N GLY A 41 5.13 -21.32 -2.85
CA GLY A 41 4.19 -21.16 -1.74
C GLY A 41 2.78 -20.79 -2.19
N THR A 42 1.91 -20.49 -1.23
CA THR A 42 0.50 -20.17 -1.45
C THR A 42 0.17 -18.79 -0.93
N VAL A 43 -0.74 -18.11 -1.61
CA VAL A 43 -1.32 -16.83 -1.16
C VAL A 43 -2.82 -16.96 -1.26
N GLU A 44 -3.47 -17.10 -0.12
CA GLU A 44 -4.92 -17.15 -0.02
C GLU A 44 -5.48 -15.79 0.32
N ARG A 45 -6.54 -15.38 -0.36
CA ARG A 45 -7.24 -14.11 -0.14
C ARG A 45 -8.73 -14.38 -0.05
N HIS A 46 -9.33 -13.96 1.04
CA HIS A 46 -10.76 -14.08 1.27
C HIS A 46 -11.40 -12.70 1.18
N GLY A 47 -11.94 -12.36 -0.01
CA GLY A 47 -12.54 -11.07 -0.32
C GLY A 47 -11.79 -10.26 -1.38
N ASP A 48 -12.34 -9.09 -1.70
CA ASP A 48 -11.82 -8.18 -2.71
C ASP A 48 -10.60 -7.40 -2.19
N VAL A 49 -9.54 -7.35 -2.99
CA VAL A 49 -8.30 -6.65 -2.63
C VAL A 49 -8.14 -5.41 -3.49
N SER A 50 -7.86 -4.28 -2.85
CA SER A 50 -7.49 -3.04 -3.54
C SER A 50 -6.11 -2.56 -3.09
N VAL A 51 -5.28 -2.13 -4.05
CA VAL A 51 -3.95 -1.59 -3.79
C VAL A 51 -3.95 -0.10 -4.07
N ILE A 52 -3.72 0.69 -3.04
CA ILE A 52 -3.50 2.13 -3.17
C ILE A 52 -2.00 2.38 -3.29
N ALA A 53 -1.53 2.54 -4.53
CA ALA A 53 -0.18 3.00 -4.83
C ALA A 53 -0.27 4.33 -5.60
N ILE A 54 0.63 5.26 -5.29
CA ILE A 54 0.62 6.61 -5.87
C ILE A 54 0.68 6.54 -7.41
N GLY A 55 -0.40 6.95 -8.09
CA GLY A 55 -0.44 7.11 -9.55
C GLY A 55 -0.33 5.81 -10.37
N ALA A 56 -0.33 4.63 -9.72
CA ALA A 56 -0.22 3.36 -10.40
C ALA A 56 -1.51 3.04 -11.19
N GLY A 57 -1.33 2.57 -12.43
CA GLY A 57 -2.41 2.01 -13.25
C GLY A 57 -3.33 3.04 -13.94
N LEU A 58 -2.96 4.33 -13.97
CA LEU A 58 -3.67 5.33 -14.76
C LEU A 58 -3.07 5.45 -16.18
N ASN A 59 -3.93 5.42 -17.19
CA ASN A 59 -3.52 5.65 -18.57
C ASN A 59 -3.51 7.15 -18.86
N GLY A 60 -2.34 7.70 -19.16
CA GLY A 60 -2.17 9.13 -19.42
C GLY A 60 -2.92 9.66 -20.65
N GLN A 61 -3.27 8.81 -21.61
CA GLN A 61 -3.98 9.23 -22.82
C GLN A 61 -5.50 9.36 -22.60
N LEU A 62 -6.03 8.65 -21.60
CA LEU A 62 -7.45 8.70 -21.23
C LEU A 62 -7.71 9.88 -20.29
N THR A 63 -8.94 10.38 -20.32
CA THR A 63 -9.46 11.35 -19.37
C THR A 63 -9.59 10.73 -17.96
N GLY A 64 -9.86 11.54 -16.95
CA GLY A 64 -10.13 11.03 -15.61
C GLY A 64 -11.33 10.08 -15.58
N LEU A 65 -12.43 10.45 -16.25
CA LEU A 65 -13.64 9.60 -16.36
C LEU A 65 -13.36 8.27 -17.06
N GLU A 66 -12.67 8.31 -18.19
CA GLU A 66 -12.29 7.09 -18.91
C GLU A 66 -11.34 6.21 -18.09
N ASN A 67 -10.46 6.81 -17.28
CA ASN A 67 -9.62 6.06 -16.34
C ASN A 67 -10.43 5.39 -15.21
N ILE A 68 -11.48 6.06 -14.71
CA ILE A 68 -12.40 5.44 -13.73
C ILE A 68 -13.03 4.20 -14.35
N GLU A 69 -13.66 4.32 -15.52
CA GLU A 69 -14.28 3.19 -16.21
C GLU A 69 -13.29 2.08 -16.51
N PHE A 70 -12.15 2.41 -17.12
CA PHE A 70 -11.10 1.47 -17.48
C PHE A 70 -10.60 0.68 -16.24
N LYS A 71 -10.27 1.39 -15.16
CA LYS A 71 -9.72 0.76 -13.97
C LYS A 71 -10.74 -0.12 -13.25
N MET A 72 -12.00 0.32 -13.16
CA MET A 72 -13.07 -0.47 -12.56
C MET A 72 -13.39 -1.72 -13.39
N LEU A 73 -13.36 -1.64 -14.74
CA LEU A 73 -13.48 -2.81 -15.60
C LEU A 73 -12.34 -3.81 -15.35
N CYS A 74 -11.09 -3.32 -15.19
CA CYS A 74 -9.94 -4.16 -14.85
C CYS A 74 -10.07 -4.83 -13.47
N MET A 75 -10.82 -4.22 -12.55
CA MET A 75 -11.16 -4.78 -11.23
C MET A 75 -12.34 -5.75 -11.28
N GLY A 76 -12.99 -5.95 -12.44
CA GLY A 76 -14.11 -6.87 -12.62
C GLY A 76 -15.50 -6.27 -12.40
N PHE A 77 -15.63 -4.97 -12.17
CA PHE A 77 -16.92 -4.30 -12.02
C PHE A 77 -17.70 -4.29 -13.34
N ASN A 78 -19.01 -4.49 -13.27
CA ASN A 78 -19.89 -4.38 -14.42
C ASN A 78 -20.28 -2.91 -14.69
N ARG A 79 -20.82 -2.64 -15.90
CA ARG A 79 -21.15 -1.28 -16.32
C ARG A 79 -22.19 -0.58 -15.43
N LYS A 80 -23.09 -1.32 -14.79
CA LYS A 80 -24.10 -0.76 -13.88
C LYS A 80 -23.43 -0.26 -12.60
N GLU A 81 -22.60 -1.07 -11.99
CA GLU A 81 -21.81 -0.72 -10.79
C GLU A 81 -20.89 0.48 -11.07
N ILE A 82 -20.21 0.49 -12.21
CA ILE A 82 -19.36 1.62 -12.64
C ILE A 82 -20.17 2.91 -12.71
N LYS A 83 -21.34 2.86 -13.34
CA LYS A 83 -22.23 4.03 -13.45
C LYS A 83 -22.70 4.55 -12.10
N GLU A 84 -22.96 3.66 -11.14
CA GLU A 84 -23.38 3.99 -9.78
C GLU A 84 -22.24 4.57 -8.93
N LEU A 85 -21.01 4.08 -9.10
CA LEU A 85 -19.85 4.50 -8.31
C LEU A 85 -19.11 5.70 -8.89
N THR A 86 -19.15 5.90 -10.20
CA THR A 86 -18.44 7.03 -10.87
C THR A 86 -18.74 8.39 -10.24
N PRO A 87 -19.98 8.79 -9.95
CA PRO A 87 -20.25 10.09 -9.34
C PRO A 87 -19.56 10.25 -7.98
N LYS A 88 -19.56 9.20 -7.15
CA LYS A 88 -18.89 9.18 -5.82
C LYS A 88 -17.38 9.33 -5.96
N ILE A 89 -16.78 8.65 -6.95
CA ILE A 89 -15.34 8.74 -7.23
C ILE A 89 -14.97 10.16 -7.67
N VAL A 90 -15.77 10.75 -8.57
CA VAL A 90 -15.55 12.12 -9.07
C VAL A 90 -15.62 13.13 -7.92
N GLU A 91 -16.67 13.04 -7.08
CA GLU A 91 -16.86 13.90 -5.92
C GLU A 91 -15.69 13.75 -4.93
N PHE A 92 -15.31 12.51 -4.59
CA PHE A 92 -14.21 12.26 -3.67
C PHE A 92 -12.89 12.80 -4.17
N SER A 93 -12.63 12.73 -5.49
CA SER A 93 -11.36 13.14 -6.11
C SER A 93 -11.12 14.65 -6.08
N GLU A 94 -12.17 15.46 -5.97
CA GLU A 94 -12.11 16.94 -5.98
C GLU A 94 -11.38 17.51 -7.20
N LEU A 95 -11.42 16.81 -8.33
CA LEU A 95 -10.75 17.24 -9.57
C LEU A 95 -11.54 18.27 -10.38
N GLY A 96 -12.84 18.47 -10.09
CA GLY A 96 -13.70 19.38 -10.82
C GLY A 96 -13.66 19.11 -12.33
N GLU A 97 -13.59 20.15 -13.13
CA GLU A 97 -13.56 20.08 -14.60
C GLU A 97 -12.32 19.33 -15.15
N PHE A 98 -11.26 19.17 -14.37
CA PHE A 98 -10.10 18.40 -14.81
C PHE A 98 -10.44 16.93 -15.06
N ILE A 99 -11.52 16.41 -14.46
CA ILE A 99 -11.95 15.02 -14.68
C ILE A 99 -12.17 14.68 -16.16
N TYR A 100 -12.52 15.69 -16.99
CA TYR A 100 -12.73 15.57 -18.43
C TYR A 100 -11.43 15.75 -19.25
N GLN A 101 -10.30 16.05 -18.62
CA GLN A 101 -9.02 16.23 -19.30
C GLN A 101 -8.19 14.94 -19.28
N PRO A 102 -7.34 14.72 -20.31
CA PRO A 102 -6.41 13.60 -20.33
C PRO A 102 -5.46 13.63 -19.12
N VAL A 103 -5.26 12.46 -18.47
CA VAL A 103 -4.46 12.32 -17.24
C VAL A 103 -3.00 12.72 -17.43
N LYS A 104 -2.47 12.71 -18.67
CA LYS A 104 -1.12 13.24 -18.96
C LYS A 104 -0.95 14.72 -18.59
N LYS A 105 -2.06 15.50 -18.53
CA LYS A 105 -2.05 16.91 -18.13
C LYS A 105 -2.13 17.10 -16.60
N TYR A 106 -2.37 16.03 -15.84
CA TYR A 106 -2.52 16.10 -14.40
C TYR A 106 -1.17 16.30 -13.71
N SER A 107 -1.17 17.06 -12.62
CA SER A 107 -0.06 17.06 -11.66
C SER A 107 0.07 15.69 -10.99
N SER A 108 1.19 15.45 -10.32
CA SER A 108 1.37 14.23 -9.50
C SER A 108 0.29 14.11 -8.43
N GLY A 109 -0.06 15.23 -7.76
CA GLY A 109 -1.12 15.28 -6.77
C GLY A 109 -2.50 14.93 -7.36
N MET A 110 -2.86 15.47 -8.53
CA MET A 110 -4.14 15.15 -9.20
C MET A 110 -4.23 13.68 -9.60
N ARG A 111 -3.15 13.08 -10.12
CA ARG A 111 -3.11 11.64 -10.44
C ARG A 111 -3.32 10.79 -9.20
N ALA A 112 -2.70 11.20 -8.13
CA ALA A 112 -2.81 10.50 -6.87
C ALA A 112 -4.21 10.65 -6.25
N LYS A 113 -4.84 11.84 -6.31
CA LYS A 113 -6.23 12.05 -5.93
C LYS A 113 -7.17 11.10 -6.69
N LEU A 114 -7.05 11.04 -8.02
CA LEU A 114 -7.86 10.15 -8.84
C LEU A 114 -7.64 8.67 -8.49
N GLY A 115 -6.37 8.23 -8.42
CA GLY A 115 -6.02 6.85 -8.13
C GLY A 115 -6.51 6.40 -6.75
N PHE A 116 -6.34 7.24 -5.73
CA PHE A 116 -6.86 6.99 -4.39
C PHE A 116 -8.39 6.89 -4.39
N SER A 117 -9.07 7.87 -5.02
CA SER A 117 -10.54 7.92 -5.05
C SER A 117 -11.15 6.67 -5.68
N ILE A 118 -10.58 6.15 -6.77
CA ILE A 118 -11.05 4.92 -7.40
C ILE A 118 -10.91 3.75 -6.42
N ASN A 119 -9.72 3.55 -5.86
CA ASN A 119 -9.43 2.39 -5.03
C ASN A 119 -10.21 2.37 -3.71
N ILE A 120 -10.47 3.54 -3.12
CA ILE A 120 -11.16 3.63 -1.83
C ILE A 120 -12.68 3.53 -1.98
N THR A 121 -13.24 4.04 -3.09
CA THR A 121 -14.70 4.06 -3.31
C THR A 121 -15.27 2.67 -3.61
N VAL A 122 -14.47 1.75 -4.13
CA VAL A 122 -14.91 0.38 -4.41
C VAL A 122 -15.11 -0.47 -3.15
N ASN A 123 -14.76 0.06 -1.98
CA ASN A 123 -14.99 -0.54 -0.66
C ASN A 123 -14.48 -1.98 -0.53
N PRO A 124 -13.20 -2.26 -0.79
CA PRO A 124 -12.65 -3.61 -0.75
C PRO A 124 -12.65 -4.21 0.67
N ASP A 125 -12.49 -5.55 0.77
CA ASP A 125 -12.35 -6.24 2.05
C ASP A 125 -10.93 -6.16 2.59
N ILE A 126 -9.95 -6.11 1.67
CA ILE A 126 -8.52 -6.02 1.98
C ILE A 126 -7.94 -4.80 1.26
N LEU A 127 -7.37 -3.88 2.03
CA LEU A 127 -6.74 -2.67 1.53
C LEU A 127 -5.23 -2.73 1.71
N VAL A 128 -4.49 -2.56 0.63
CA VAL A 128 -3.02 -2.43 0.67
C VAL A 128 -2.66 -0.98 0.37
N ILE A 129 -2.03 -0.30 1.34
CA ILE A 129 -1.63 1.11 1.23
C ILE A 129 -0.11 1.17 1.16
N ASP A 130 0.45 1.55 0.01
CA ASP A 130 1.90 1.69 -0.19
C ASP A 130 2.29 3.17 -0.28
N GLU A 131 2.77 3.74 0.83
CA GLU A 131 3.25 5.13 0.99
C GLU A 131 2.26 6.23 0.55
N ALA A 132 1.00 5.90 0.31
CA ALA A 132 0.03 6.75 -0.38
C ALA A 132 -0.58 7.89 0.47
N LEU A 133 -0.25 8.01 1.76
CA LEU A 133 -0.89 9.00 2.64
C LEU A 133 -0.28 10.42 2.56
N SER A 134 0.79 10.60 1.81
CA SER A 134 1.43 11.91 1.60
C SER A 134 0.98 12.58 0.29
N VAL A 135 -0.26 12.32 -0.14
CA VAL A 135 -0.77 12.64 -1.48
C VAL A 135 -1.66 13.87 -1.47
N GLY A 136 -1.41 14.77 -2.42
CA GLY A 136 -2.24 15.94 -2.64
C GLY A 136 -1.89 17.09 -1.67
N ASP A 137 -2.87 17.92 -1.40
CA ASP A 137 -2.80 18.96 -0.36
C ASP A 137 -3.19 18.39 1.02
N GLN A 138 -2.96 19.18 2.06
CA GLN A 138 -3.21 18.75 3.44
C GLN A 138 -4.67 18.38 3.70
N THR A 139 -5.61 19.05 3.03
CA THR A 139 -7.05 18.80 3.18
C THR A 139 -7.41 17.43 2.61
N PHE A 140 -6.91 17.10 1.41
CA PHE A 140 -7.14 15.80 0.81
C PHE A 140 -6.45 14.66 1.58
N ALA A 141 -5.25 14.90 2.08
CA ALA A 141 -4.55 13.94 2.94
C ALA A 141 -5.38 13.61 4.20
N GLN A 142 -6.00 14.61 4.85
CA GLN A 142 -6.89 14.37 5.99
C GLN A 142 -8.12 13.54 5.57
N LYS A 143 -8.76 13.87 4.47
CA LYS A 143 -9.90 13.12 3.92
C LYS A 143 -9.56 11.65 3.63
N CYS A 144 -8.33 11.40 3.14
CA CYS A 144 -7.82 10.04 2.96
C CYS A 144 -7.69 9.30 4.29
N LEU A 145 -7.14 9.97 5.31
CA LEU A 145 -6.99 9.41 6.66
C LEU A 145 -8.34 9.07 7.27
N ASP A 146 -9.32 9.99 7.20
CA ASP A 146 -10.67 9.78 7.72
C ASP A 146 -11.31 8.55 7.08
N LYS A 147 -11.10 8.39 5.76
CA LYS A 147 -11.62 7.21 5.04
C LYS A 147 -10.96 5.91 5.46
N ILE A 148 -9.66 5.93 5.76
CA ILE A 148 -8.94 4.74 6.28
C ILE A 148 -9.45 4.39 7.69
N TYR A 149 -9.76 5.38 8.53
CA TYR A 149 -10.39 5.12 9.83
C TYR A 149 -11.78 4.48 9.68
N GLU A 150 -12.61 4.94 8.73
CA GLU A 150 -13.89 4.28 8.43
C GLU A 150 -13.70 2.81 8.06
N PHE A 151 -12.67 2.47 7.26
CA PHE A 151 -12.35 1.08 6.91
C PHE A 151 -11.98 0.25 8.14
N LYS A 152 -11.19 0.83 9.05
CA LYS A 152 -10.83 0.19 10.31
C LYS A 152 -12.06 -0.06 11.19
N GLU A 153 -12.98 0.92 11.27
CA GLU A 153 -14.25 0.78 12.03
C GLU A 153 -15.18 -0.28 11.42
N GLN A 154 -15.10 -0.49 10.10
CA GLN A 154 -15.82 -1.54 9.37
C GLN A 154 -15.16 -2.92 9.46
N ASN A 155 -14.14 -3.10 10.30
CA ASN A 155 -13.35 -4.33 10.43
C ASN A 155 -12.69 -4.81 9.13
N LYS A 156 -12.38 -3.91 8.20
CA LYS A 156 -11.63 -4.26 6.99
C LYS A 156 -10.17 -4.56 7.32
N THR A 157 -9.58 -5.48 6.59
CA THR A 157 -8.15 -5.82 6.75
C THR A 157 -7.29 -4.82 5.99
N ILE A 158 -6.28 -4.25 6.64
CA ILE A 158 -5.42 -3.22 6.05
C ILE A 158 -3.95 -3.63 6.16
N PHE A 159 -3.24 -3.66 5.04
CA PHE A 159 -1.78 -3.72 5.00
C PHE A 159 -1.24 -2.32 4.72
N PHE A 160 -0.47 -1.81 5.66
CA PHE A 160 0.00 -0.43 5.65
C PHE A 160 1.52 -0.35 5.54
N VAL A 161 2.03 0.11 4.40
CA VAL A 161 3.46 0.38 4.21
C VAL A 161 3.74 1.84 4.47
N SER A 162 4.53 2.14 5.47
CA SER A 162 4.97 3.52 5.77
C SER A 162 6.39 3.55 6.31
N HIS A 163 7.12 4.61 5.95
CA HIS A 163 8.41 4.95 6.57
C HIS A 163 8.24 5.80 7.84
N SER A 164 7.04 6.28 8.13
CA SER A 164 6.72 7.06 9.31
C SER A 164 6.32 6.16 10.47
N ILE A 165 7.20 6.01 11.46
CA ILE A 165 6.88 5.28 12.70
C ILE A 165 5.66 5.89 13.41
N GLY A 166 5.49 7.21 13.35
CA GLY A 166 4.31 7.88 13.92
C GLY A 166 3.00 7.40 13.30
N GLN A 167 2.95 7.28 11.96
CA GLN A 167 1.77 6.74 11.28
C GLN A 167 1.55 5.27 11.61
N VAL A 168 2.62 4.46 11.65
CA VAL A 168 2.52 3.05 12.02
C VAL A 168 1.92 2.90 13.43
N LYS A 169 2.39 3.70 14.41
CA LYS A 169 1.83 3.73 15.79
C LYS A 169 0.36 4.13 15.83
N GLN A 170 -0.03 5.05 14.95
CA GLN A 170 -1.39 5.60 14.93
C GLN A 170 -2.41 4.62 14.34
N PHE A 171 -2.02 3.88 13.28
CA PHE A 171 -2.96 3.10 12.49
C PHE A 171 -2.91 1.60 12.75
N CYS A 172 -1.71 1.04 12.97
CA CYS A 172 -1.51 -0.40 12.97
C CYS A 172 -1.83 -1.04 14.31
N THR A 173 -2.36 -2.27 14.25
CA THR A 173 -2.55 -3.15 15.41
C THR A 173 -1.42 -4.19 15.48
N LYS A 174 -0.92 -4.61 14.32
CA LYS A 174 0.16 -5.60 14.18
C LYS A 174 1.27 -5.07 13.29
N ILE A 175 2.45 -5.66 13.43
CA ILE A 175 3.63 -5.32 12.63
C ILE A 175 4.18 -6.59 11.98
N ALA A 176 4.49 -6.50 10.69
CA ALA A 176 5.33 -7.45 9.97
C ALA A 176 6.66 -6.75 9.62
N TRP A 177 7.72 -7.12 10.33
CA TRP A 177 9.05 -6.61 10.09
C TRP A 177 9.77 -7.44 9.04
N ILE A 178 10.01 -6.84 7.88
CA ILE A 178 10.70 -7.46 6.76
C ILE A 178 12.15 -6.99 6.72
N GLU A 179 13.08 -7.94 6.78
CA GLU A 179 14.53 -7.69 6.71
C GLU A 179 15.17 -8.66 5.72
N GLY A 180 15.89 -8.13 4.72
CA GLY A 180 16.58 -8.98 3.75
C GLY A 180 15.66 -9.93 2.97
N GLY A 181 14.39 -9.57 2.74
CA GLY A 181 13.40 -10.42 2.06
C GLY A 181 12.83 -11.54 2.93
N LYS A 182 13.10 -11.56 4.23
CA LYS A 182 12.55 -12.51 5.19
C LYS A 182 11.68 -11.80 6.21
N LEU A 183 10.74 -12.54 6.79
CA LEU A 183 9.98 -12.10 7.96
C LEU A 183 10.87 -12.21 9.18
N LYS A 184 11.30 -11.07 9.72
CA LYS A 184 12.17 -11.01 10.89
C LYS A 184 11.39 -11.20 12.20
N ASP A 185 10.23 -10.54 12.27
CA ASP A 185 9.29 -10.64 13.38
C ASP A 185 7.88 -10.29 12.91
N PHE A 186 6.87 -10.89 13.55
CA PHE A 186 5.46 -10.62 13.27
C PHE A 186 4.62 -10.79 14.54
N GLY A 187 3.79 -9.82 14.85
CA GLY A 187 2.93 -9.86 16.03
C GLY A 187 2.29 -8.53 16.34
N GLU A 188 1.78 -8.40 17.57
CA GLU A 188 1.15 -7.18 18.06
C GLU A 188 2.15 -6.01 18.03
N ILE A 189 1.61 -4.81 17.81
CA ILE A 189 2.44 -3.61 17.64
C ILE A 189 3.33 -3.35 18.84
N ASP A 190 2.82 -3.58 20.05
CA ASP A 190 3.53 -3.32 21.30
C ASP A 190 4.72 -4.28 21.51
N ASP A 191 4.70 -5.45 20.89
CA ASP A 191 5.75 -6.45 20.98
C ASP A 191 6.84 -6.27 19.92
N VAL A 192 6.45 -5.92 18.69
CA VAL A 192 7.37 -5.91 17.53
C VAL A 192 7.96 -4.53 17.30
N LEU A 193 7.15 -3.47 17.41
CA LEU A 193 7.59 -2.13 17.06
C LEU A 193 8.75 -1.60 17.90
N PRO A 194 8.83 -1.85 19.23
CA PRO A 194 9.97 -1.42 20.04
C PRO A 194 11.30 -2.05 19.58
N LYS A 195 11.26 -3.32 19.16
CA LYS A 195 12.43 -4.02 18.61
C LYS A 195 12.88 -3.40 17.30
N TYR A 196 11.93 -3.06 16.41
CA TYR A 196 12.22 -2.39 15.15
C TYR A 196 12.75 -0.98 15.37
N GLU A 197 12.21 -0.21 16.32
CA GLU A 197 12.73 1.12 16.67
C GLU A 197 14.16 1.05 17.21
N ALA A 198 14.48 0.08 18.07
CA ALA A 198 15.82 -0.16 18.56
C ALA A 198 16.80 -0.48 17.41
N PHE A 199 16.39 -1.37 16.50
CA PHE A 199 17.16 -1.66 15.29
C PHE A 199 17.39 -0.40 14.44
N LEU A 200 16.36 0.42 14.18
CA LEU A 200 16.51 1.64 13.42
C LEU A 200 17.45 2.65 14.08
N LYS A 201 17.40 2.77 15.41
CA LYS A 201 18.29 3.65 16.18
C LYS A 201 19.75 3.23 15.98
N ASP A 202 20.03 1.93 16.04
CA ASP A 202 21.39 1.40 15.86
C ASP A 202 21.82 1.47 14.38
N PHE A 203 20.92 1.17 13.47
CA PHE A 203 21.19 1.31 12.03
C PHE A 203 21.53 2.75 11.63
N LYS A 204 20.83 3.76 12.19
CA LYS A 204 21.10 5.17 11.94
C LYS A 204 22.44 5.67 12.49
N LYS A 205 23.00 5.02 13.54
CA LYS A 205 24.34 5.35 14.08
C LYS A 205 25.47 4.87 13.17
N LYS A 206 25.21 3.87 12.31
CA LYS A 206 26.19 3.36 11.36
C LYS A 206 26.56 4.40 10.31
N SER A 207 27.81 4.45 9.91
CA SER A 207 28.27 5.25 8.78
C SER A 207 27.56 4.85 7.48
N LYS A 208 27.54 5.73 6.48
CA LYS A 208 26.95 5.41 5.16
C LYS A 208 27.58 4.16 4.52
N ALA A 209 28.88 3.95 4.73
CA ALA A 209 29.60 2.77 4.25
C ALA A 209 29.12 1.48 4.92
N GLU A 210 29.00 1.48 6.24
CA GLU A 210 28.48 0.36 7.01
C GLU A 210 27.02 0.05 6.71
N GLN A 211 26.17 1.09 6.53
CA GLN A 211 24.78 0.90 6.12
C GLN A 211 24.69 0.26 4.72
N LYS A 212 25.57 0.65 3.80
CA LYS A 212 25.66 0.05 2.46
C LYS A 212 26.15 -1.40 2.54
N ALA A 213 27.19 -1.67 3.34
CA ALA A 213 27.69 -3.02 3.56
C ALA A 213 26.62 -3.95 4.13
N PHE A 214 25.88 -3.50 5.15
CA PHE A 214 24.76 -4.23 5.73
C PHE A 214 23.68 -4.57 4.69
N ARG A 215 23.28 -3.61 3.85
CA ARG A 215 22.32 -3.89 2.77
C ARG A 215 22.84 -4.90 1.76
N ASN A 216 24.10 -4.78 1.34
CA ASN A 216 24.72 -5.72 0.42
C ASN A 216 24.79 -7.14 0.98
N GLU A 217 25.07 -7.29 2.28
CA GLU A 217 25.05 -8.58 2.98
C GLU A 217 23.66 -9.20 2.95
N LEU A 218 22.62 -8.42 3.27
CA LEU A 218 21.22 -8.86 3.17
C LEU A 218 20.85 -9.25 1.74
N ASP A 219 21.28 -8.49 0.74
CA ASP A 219 21.01 -8.79 -0.68
C ASP A 219 21.72 -10.08 -1.12
N SER A 220 22.96 -10.28 -0.73
CA SER A 220 23.72 -11.50 -1.03
C SER A 220 23.07 -12.75 -0.43
N SER A 221 22.49 -12.64 0.77
CA SER A 221 21.78 -13.76 1.41
C SER A 221 20.49 -14.19 0.71
N ARG A 222 19.92 -13.31 -0.16
CA ARG A 222 18.70 -13.61 -0.94
C ARG A 222 18.95 -14.48 -2.17
N PHE A 223 20.17 -14.46 -2.70
CA PHE A 223 20.54 -15.08 -3.98
C PHE A 223 21.35 -16.36 -3.81
N VAL A 224 21.35 -16.98 -2.64
CA VAL A 224 21.91 -18.32 -2.48
C VAL A 224 21.00 -19.29 -3.22
N VAL A 225 21.25 -19.46 -4.52
CA VAL A 225 20.69 -20.55 -5.31
C VAL A 225 21.33 -21.84 -4.78
N LYS A 226 20.51 -22.71 -4.19
CA LYS A 226 20.88 -24.10 -3.96
C LYS A 226 20.64 -24.91 -5.22
#